data_1617d490c658e7e73a3c659e4737d629
#
_entry.id   1617d490c658e7e73a3c659e4737d629
#
_cell.length_a   1.000
_cell.length_b   1.000
_cell.length_c   1.000
_cell.angle_alpha   90.00
_cell.angle_beta   90.00
_cell.angle_gamma   90.00
#
_symmetry.space_group_name_H-M   'P 1'
#
loop_
_entity.id
_entity.type
_entity.pdbx_description
1 polymer ?
#
loop_
_entity_poly.entity_id
_entity_poly.type
_entity_poly.pdbx_seq_one_letter_code
_entity_poly.pdbx_strand_id
1 'polypeptide(L)'
;GKDMSDYVQMWKELGMDLETHDLLCQVLPTAVGDVFLTQENRPKAMDFWDLVISEVHGIRPAELIAAQKEGRKVFGTFCVYVPDEVILAANGIVTGLCGGSQFWVPGGEAVLPKNTCPLIKASVGARLGRTCPFFRIADMYVGETTCDGKKKAYEILGEDVPMYIMDVPQMKREKDILKWKEEIKDFAKKVEEFTGNVITPEKLKEAIHIVNEKRKALA
;
A
#
# COMPACT_ATOMS: atom_id res chain seq x y z
N GLY A 1 -22.91 -5.67 6.89
CA GLY A 1 -21.48 -5.98 6.87
C GLY A 1 -21.19 -7.23 7.68
N LYS A 2 -20.08 -7.89 7.39
CA LYS A 2 -19.62 -9.00 8.25
C LYS A 2 -19.24 -8.43 9.62
N ASP A 3 -19.50 -9.20 10.67
CA ASP A 3 -19.07 -8.84 12.01
C ASP A 3 -17.52 -8.81 12.05
N MET A 4 -16.93 -7.87 12.79
CA MET A 4 -15.46 -7.78 13.01
C MET A 4 -14.87 -9.10 13.51
N SER A 5 -15.67 -9.90 14.26
CA SER A 5 -15.29 -11.23 14.72
C SER A 5 -14.95 -12.21 13.59
N ASP A 6 -15.52 -12.01 12.38
CA ASP A 6 -15.26 -12.86 11.22
C ASP A 6 -13.83 -12.73 10.69
N TYR A 7 -13.14 -11.62 11.02
CA TYR A 7 -11.77 -11.34 10.56
C TYR A 7 -10.68 -11.64 11.58
N VAL A 8 -11.03 -11.89 12.84
CA VAL A 8 -10.04 -12.08 13.94
C VAL A 8 -9.07 -13.21 13.64
N GLN A 9 -9.57 -14.34 13.13
CA GLN A 9 -8.71 -15.48 12.78
C GLN A 9 -7.72 -15.11 11.67
N MET A 10 -8.17 -14.40 10.65
CA MET A 10 -7.31 -13.89 9.57
C MET A 10 -6.19 -12.98 10.12
N TRP A 11 -6.52 -12.02 10.97
CA TRP A 11 -5.52 -11.12 11.59
C TRP A 11 -4.53 -11.87 12.46
N LYS A 12 -4.99 -12.89 13.18
CA LYS A 12 -4.13 -13.77 13.99
C LYS A 12 -3.14 -14.55 13.13
N GLU A 13 -3.60 -15.12 12.02
CA GLU A 13 -2.75 -15.86 11.07
C GLU A 13 -1.71 -14.94 10.39
N LEU A 14 -2.04 -13.68 10.18
CA LEU A 14 -1.10 -12.64 9.70
C LEU A 14 -0.07 -12.22 10.75
N GLY A 15 -0.17 -12.71 11.98
CA GLY A 15 0.75 -12.35 13.08
C GLY A 15 0.57 -10.91 13.56
N MET A 16 -0.64 -10.37 13.46
CA MET A 16 -0.96 -9.03 13.94
C MET A 16 -1.00 -8.98 15.48
N ASP A 17 -0.68 -7.80 16.02
CA ASP A 17 -0.93 -7.48 17.43
C ASP A 17 -2.42 -7.16 17.59
N LEU A 18 -3.18 -8.17 18.04
CA LEU A 18 -4.64 -8.06 18.11
C LEU A 18 -5.12 -7.05 19.16
N GLU A 19 -4.44 -6.94 20.28
CA GLU A 19 -4.80 -6.01 21.35
C GLU A 19 -4.70 -4.55 20.86
N THR A 20 -3.56 -4.20 20.25
CA THR A 20 -3.35 -2.86 19.69
C THR A 20 -4.22 -2.63 18.47
N HIS A 21 -4.48 -3.64 17.64
CA HIS A 21 -5.37 -3.54 16.50
C HIS A 21 -6.83 -3.33 16.93
N ASP A 22 -7.29 -3.96 17.98
CA ASP A 22 -8.62 -3.73 18.53
C ASP A 22 -8.79 -2.28 19.00
N LEU A 23 -7.78 -1.71 19.65
CA LEU A 23 -7.79 -0.31 20.02
C LEU A 23 -7.92 0.62 18.79
N LEU A 24 -7.16 0.35 17.73
CA LEU A 24 -7.26 1.08 16.46
C LEU A 24 -8.68 0.98 15.88
N CYS A 25 -9.25 -0.22 15.86
CA CYS A 25 -10.60 -0.48 15.36
C CYS A 25 -11.71 0.18 16.18
N GLN A 26 -11.47 0.50 17.44
CA GLN A 26 -12.39 1.25 18.28
C GLN A 26 -12.28 2.77 18.05
N VAL A 27 -11.08 3.27 17.87
CA VAL A 27 -10.81 4.70 17.69
C VAL A 27 -11.21 5.21 16.31
N LEU A 28 -10.91 4.46 15.25
CA LEU A 28 -11.17 4.89 13.87
C LEU A 28 -12.66 5.15 13.58
N PRO A 29 -13.62 4.27 13.92
CA PRO A 29 -15.04 4.53 13.69
C PRO A 29 -15.56 5.76 14.43
N THR A 30 -15.09 5.98 15.65
CA THR A 30 -15.45 7.17 16.44
C THR A 30 -14.94 8.44 15.77
N ALA A 31 -13.66 8.47 15.38
CA ALA A 31 -13.08 9.63 14.68
C ALA A 31 -13.77 9.90 13.33
N VAL A 32 -14.08 8.88 12.55
CA VAL A 32 -14.80 9.01 11.28
C VAL A 32 -16.24 9.48 11.53
N GLY A 33 -16.92 8.91 12.51
CA GLY A 33 -18.28 9.30 12.89
C GLY A 33 -18.36 10.77 13.29
N ASP A 34 -17.51 11.19 14.21
CA ASP A 34 -17.55 12.55 14.77
C ASP A 34 -17.12 13.63 13.78
N VAL A 35 -16.18 13.32 12.87
CA VAL A 35 -15.60 14.31 11.95
C VAL A 35 -16.31 14.32 10.59
N PHE A 36 -16.61 13.16 10.03
CA PHE A 36 -17.09 13.05 8.65
C PHE A 36 -18.60 12.78 8.55
N LEU A 37 -19.14 11.87 9.33
CA LEU A 37 -20.55 11.48 9.21
C LEU A 37 -21.53 12.52 9.78
N THR A 38 -21.07 13.43 10.61
CA THR A 38 -21.85 14.54 11.16
C THR A 38 -21.87 15.79 10.28
N GLN A 39 -21.11 15.78 9.16
CA GLN A 39 -21.07 16.92 8.24
C GLN A 39 -22.42 17.13 7.54
N GLU A 40 -22.88 18.38 7.52
CA GLU A 40 -24.04 18.79 6.73
C GLU A 40 -23.72 18.83 5.24
N ASN A 41 -24.75 18.60 4.42
CA ASN A 41 -24.64 18.64 2.95
C ASN A 41 -23.58 17.69 2.33
N ARG A 42 -23.35 16.58 2.98
CA ARG A 42 -22.41 15.57 2.53
C ARG A 42 -22.86 14.94 1.21
N PRO A 43 -22.00 14.84 0.17
CA PRO A 43 -22.36 14.21 -1.08
C PRO A 43 -22.77 12.75 -0.89
N LYS A 44 -23.89 12.31 -1.50
CA LYS A 44 -24.36 10.91 -1.42
C LYS A 44 -23.33 9.90 -1.92
N ALA A 45 -22.49 10.26 -2.89
CA ALA A 45 -21.42 9.40 -3.37
C ALA A 45 -20.38 9.03 -2.30
N MET A 46 -20.33 9.76 -1.18
CA MET A 46 -19.47 9.42 -0.05
C MET A 46 -19.89 8.16 0.70
N ASP A 47 -21.13 7.70 0.57
CA ASP A 47 -21.61 6.47 1.21
C ASP A 47 -20.76 5.24 0.80
N PHE A 48 -20.32 5.20 -0.46
CA PHE A 48 -19.40 4.16 -0.94
C PHE A 48 -18.05 4.19 -0.20
N TRP A 49 -17.50 5.38 -0.02
CA TRP A 49 -16.23 5.54 0.68
C TRP A 49 -16.33 5.25 2.17
N ASP A 50 -17.47 5.53 2.79
CA ASP A 50 -17.73 5.16 4.18
C ASP A 50 -17.71 3.65 4.36
N LEU A 51 -18.34 2.91 3.44
CA LEU A 51 -18.27 1.45 3.43
C LEU A 51 -16.83 0.96 3.25
N VAL A 52 -16.08 1.52 2.30
CA VAL A 52 -14.68 1.15 2.05
C VAL A 52 -13.83 1.36 3.29
N ILE A 53 -14.00 2.49 3.99
CA ILE A 53 -13.24 2.79 5.22
C ILE A 53 -13.63 1.84 6.35
N SER A 54 -14.92 1.55 6.53
CA SER A 54 -15.39 0.67 7.60
C SER A 54 -14.89 -0.76 7.48
N GLU A 55 -14.63 -1.23 6.25
CA GLU A 55 -14.22 -2.60 5.94
C GLU A 55 -12.75 -2.70 5.48
N VAL A 56 -11.97 -1.63 5.64
CA VAL A 56 -10.61 -1.54 5.07
C VAL A 56 -9.66 -2.63 5.55
N HIS A 57 -9.80 -3.09 6.79
CA HIS A 57 -8.99 -4.18 7.35
C HIS A 57 -9.66 -5.56 7.26
N GLY A 58 -10.79 -5.67 6.62
CA GLY A 58 -11.57 -6.91 6.49
C GLY A 58 -11.65 -7.43 5.06
N ILE A 59 -12.50 -6.85 4.23
CA ILE A 59 -12.82 -7.35 2.88
C ILE A 59 -11.57 -7.39 1.99
N ARG A 60 -10.87 -6.28 1.87
CA ARG A 60 -9.72 -6.19 0.97
C ARG A 60 -8.54 -7.10 1.38
N PRO A 61 -8.12 -7.15 2.65
CA PRO A 61 -7.15 -8.14 3.10
C PRO A 61 -7.55 -9.58 2.77
N ALA A 62 -8.81 -9.95 2.96
CA ALA A 62 -9.30 -11.28 2.64
C ALA A 62 -9.19 -11.60 1.14
N GLU A 63 -9.52 -10.65 0.26
CA GLU A 63 -9.35 -10.78 -1.19
C GLU A 63 -7.89 -10.96 -1.59
N LEU A 64 -6.97 -10.20 -0.98
CA LEU A 64 -5.53 -10.32 -1.25
C LEU A 64 -4.98 -11.69 -0.84
N ILE A 65 -5.38 -12.19 0.31
CA ILE A 65 -4.99 -13.52 0.79
C ILE A 65 -5.54 -14.61 -0.13
N ALA A 66 -6.79 -14.49 -0.58
CA ALA A 66 -7.39 -15.43 -1.52
C ALA A 66 -6.61 -15.47 -2.85
N ALA A 67 -6.21 -14.32 -3.36
CA ALA A 67 -5.40 -14.23 -4.57
C ALA A 67 -4.00 -14.84 -4.39
N GLN A 68 -3.38 -14.67 -3.22
CA GLN A 68 -2.10 -15.33 -2.90
C GLN A 68 -2.22 -16.87 -2.92
N LYS A 69 -3.33 -17.42 -2.43
CA LYS A 69 -3.62 -18.85 -2.50
C LYS A 69 -3.75 -19.37 -3.92
N GLU A 70 -4.12 -18.52 -4.86
CA GLU A 70 -4.14 -18.80 -6.30
C GLU A 70 -2.77 -18.60 -6.98
N GLY A 71 -1.72 -18.28 -6.23
CA GLY A 71 -0.36 -18.11 -6.71
C GLY A 71 0.00 -16.69 -7.16
N ARG A 72 -0.87 -15.72 -6.97
CA ARG A 72 -0.59 -14.31 -7.27
C ARG A 72 0.26 -13.65 -6.19
N LYS A 73 1.11 -12.70 -6.58
CA LYS A 73 1.95 -11.92 -5.66
C LYS A 73 1.32 -10.55 -5.38
N VAL A 74 1.42 -10.11 -4.12
CA VAL A 74 0.97 -8.80 -3.67
C VAL A 74 2.16 -7.88 -3.48
N PHE A 75 2.11 -6.74 -4.16
CA PHE A 75 3.11 -5.67 -4.08
C PHE A 75 2.54 -4.51 -3.28
N GLY A 76 3.21 -4.16 -2.19
CA GLY A 76 2.89 -2.98 -1.41
C GLY A 76 3.70 -1.78 -1.88
N THR A 77 3.04 -0.69 -2.29
CA THR A 77 3.69 0.49 -2.85
C THR A 77 3.49 1.73 -1.99
N PHE A 78 4.51 2.59 -1.93
CA PHE A 78 4.49 3.80 -1.11
C PHE A 78 4.19 5.08 -1.90
N CYS A 79 4.19 5.02 -3.23
CA CYS A 79 4.03 6.20 -4.06
C CYS A 79 3.39 5.90 -5.42
N VAL A 80 2.74 6.92 -5.96
CA VAL A 80 2.10 6.89 -7.29
C VAL A 80 3.10 6.77 -8.46
N TYR A 81 4.38 6.98 -8.24
CA TYR A 81 5.41 6.81 -9.27
C TYR A 81 5.70 5.35 -9.60
N VAL A 82 5.38 4.43 -8.71
CA VAL A 82 5.49 3.00 -9.00
C VAL A 82 4.44 2.64 -10.06
N PRO A 83 4.85 2.11 -11.23
CA PRO A 83 3.90 1.82 -12.29
C PRO A 83 3.07 0.57 -12.00
N ASP A 84 1.84 0.77 -11.55
CA ASP A 84 0.86 -0.30 -11.29
C ASP A 84 0.69 -1.20 -12.51
N GLU A 85 0.77 -0.62 -13.69
CA GLU A 85 0.61 -1.29 -14.99
C GLU A 85 1.61 -2.44 -15.16
N VAL A 86 2.84 -2.27 -14.72
CA VAL A 86 3.89 -3.31 -14.80
C VAL A 86 3.54 -4.48 -13.89
N ILE A 87 3.11 -4.21 -12.67
CA ILE A 87 2.73 -5.24 -11.70
C ILE A 87 1.50 -6.03 -12.20
N LEU A 88 0.48 -5.32 -12.66
CA LEU A 88 -0.75 -5.95 -13.20
C LEU A 88 -0.46 -6.78 -14.45
N ALA A 89 0.43 -6.33 -15.32
CA ALA A 89 0.81 -7.06 -16.52
C ALA A 89 1.47 -8.43 -16.22
N ALA A 90 2.09 -8.57 -15.06
CA ALA A 90 2.63 -9.82 -14.54
C ALA A 90 1.65 -10.61 -13.66
N ASN A 91 0.37 -10.29 -13.71
CA ASN A 91 -0.68 -10.87 -12.85
C ASN A 91 -0.46 -10.63 -11.35
N GLY A 92 0.33 -9.63 -10.98
CA GLY A 92 0.48 -9.18 -9.61
C GLY A 92 -0.70 -8.31 -9.15
N ILE A 93 -0.74 -8.05 -7.88
CA ILE A 93 -1.74 -7.14 -7.27
C ILE A 93 -1.00 -6.01 -6.56
N VAL A 94 -1.52 -4.81 -6.67
CA VAL A 94 -0.98 -3.62 -6.02
C VAL A 94 -1.85 -3.24 -4.84
N THR A 95 -1.22 -2.97 -3.70
CA THR A 95 -1.86 -2.33 -2.56
C THR A 95 -1.02 -1.15 -2.06
N GLY A 96 -1.66 -0.05 -1.69
CA GLY A 96 -0.97 1.10 -1.11
C GLY A 96 -0.56 0.83 0.34
N LEU A 97 0.64 1.27 0.70
CA LEU A 97 1.22 1.14 2.03
C LEU A 97 1.50 2.52 2.64
N CYS A 98 0.53 3.38 2.74
CA CYS A 98 0.68 4.58 3.54
C CYS A 98 0.01 4.37 4.89
N GLY A 99 0.71 4.60 5.99
CA GLY A 99 0.12 4.49 7.32
C GLY A 99 -1.12 5.38 7.47
N GLY A 100 -1.05 6.63 7.03
CA GLY A 100 -2.19 7.54 6.90
C GLY A 100 -2.92 7.89 8.21
N SER A 101 -2.44 7.43 9.36
CA SER A 101 -3.06 7.68 10.67
C SER A 101 -2.04 8.13 11.71
N GLN A 102 -2.42 9.13 12.48
CA GLN A 102 -1.66 9.62 13.62
C GLN A 102 -1.45 8.54 14.70
N PHE A 103 -2.30 7.53 14.73
CA PHE A 103 -2.21 6.40 15.66
C PHE A 103 -0.84 5.68 15.59
N TRP A 104 -0.24 5.58 14.40
CA TRP A 104 1.03 4.87 14.21
C TRP A 104 2.29 5.73 14.35
N VAL A 105 2.14 7.06 14.39
CA VAL A 105 3.29 7.98 14.45
C VAL A 105 4.22 7.71 15.63
N PRO A 106 3.75 7.49 16.86
CA PRO A 106 4.63 7.22 18.01
C PRO A 106 5.54 6.00 17.81
N GLY A 107 5.04 4.93 17.18
CA GLY A 107 5.84 3.75 16.86
C GLY A 107 6.98 4.03 15.90
N GLY A 108 6.75 4.90 14.91
CA GLY A 108 7.79 5.36 13.99
C GLY A 108 8.80 6.31 14.65
N GLU A 109 8.34 7.16 15.56
CA GLU A 109 9.22 8.07 16.32
C GLU A 109 10.21 7.36 17.22
N ALA A 110 9.92 6.14 17.62
CA ALA A 110 10.84 5.32 18.44
C ALA A 110 12.13 4.95 17.67
N VAL A 111 12.10 4.90 16.35
CA VAL A 111 13.20 4.40 15.51
C VAL A 111 13.66 5.38 14.43
N LEU A 112 12.92 6.44 14.17
CA LEU A 112 13.23 7.46 13.18
C LEU A 112 13.60 8.79 13.82
N PRO A 113 14.39 9.65 13.13
CA PRO A 113 14.67 11.00 13.59
C PRO A 113 13.40 11.81 13.85
N LYS A 114 13.42 12.68 14.87
CA LYS A 114 12.25 13.49 15.28
C LYS A 114 11.69 14.37 14.16
N ASN A 115 12.54 14.86 13.27
CA ASN A 115 12.17 15.71 12.15
C ASN A 115 11.70 14.95 10.90
N THR A 116 11.55 13.64 11.00
CA THR A 116 10.98 12.83 9.89
C THR A 116 9.50 13.17 9.67
N CYS A 117 9.08 13.16 8.41
CA CYS A 117 7.69 13.38 8.03
C CYS A 117 6.72 12.45 8.79
N PRO A 118 5.63 12.96 9.36
CA PRO A 118 4.65 12.14 10.08
C PRO A 118 4.09 10.97 9.28
N LEU A 119 3.92 11.12 7.97
CA LEU A 119 3.43 10.04 7.10
C LEU A 119 4.44 8.88 7.05
N ILE A 120 5.73 9.18 6.97
CA ILE A 120 6.79 8.16 6.99
C ILE A 120 6.85 7.48 8.36
N LYS A 121 6.76 8.24 9.44
CA LYS A 121 6.68 7.70 10.80
C LYS A 121 5.48 6.77 10.98
N ALA A 122 4.31 7.17 10.46
CA ALA A 122 3.10 6.36 10.51
C ALA A 122 3.28 5.02 9.75
N SER A 123 3.89 5.05 8.58
CA SER A 123 4.16 3.83 7.79
C SER A 123 5.07 2.86 8.54
N VAL A 124 6.17 3.34 9.11
CA VAL A 124 7.08 2.52 9.92
C VAL A 124 6.40 2.03 11.19
N GLY A 125 5.65 2.87 11.87
CA GLY A 125 4.90 2.49 13.07
C GLY A 125 3.85 1.42 12.81
N ALA A 126 3.13 1.51 11.69
CA ALA A 126 2.16 0.49 11.26
C ALA A 126 2.83 -0.86 11.01
N ARG A 127 4.01 -0.88 10.40
CA ARG A 127 4.77 -2.11 10.14
C ARG A 127 5.33 -2.73 11.41
N LEU A 128 6.02 -1.96 12.23
CA LEU A 128 6.66 -2.43 13.45
C LEU A 128 5.65 -2.83 14.53
N GLY A 129 4.56 -2.10 14.64
CA GLY A 129 3.47 -2.39 15.58
C GLY A 129 2.61 -3.59 15.17
N ARG A 130 2.75 -4.10 13.96
CA ARG A 130 1.94 -5.22 13.42
C ARG A 130 0.44 -4.99 13.54
N THR A 131 -0.01 -3.78 13.23
CA THR A 131 -1.40 -3.35 13.35
C THR A 131 -2.06 -3.04 12.01
N CYS A 132 -1.31 -3.13 10.91
CA CYS A 132 -1.83 -2.97 9.56
C CYS A 132 -1.72 -4.28 8.78
N PRO A 133 -2.84 -4.89 8.35
CA PRO A 133 -2.83 -6.15 7.62
C PRO A 133 -2.11 -6.05 6.27
N PHE A 134 -2.15 -4.90 5.59
CA PHE A 134 -1.52 -4.73 4.28
C PHE A 134 0.00 -4.87 4.34
N PHE A 135 0.66 -4.37 5.38
CA PHE A 135 2.08 -4.59 5.60
C PHE A 135 2.43 -6.05 5.90
N ARG A 136 1.51 -6.80 6.47
CA ARG A 136 1.68 -8.22 6.76
C ARG A 136 1.44 -9.12 5.56
N ILE A 137 0.56 -8.68 4.63
CA ILE A 137 0.16 -9.46 3.45
C ILE A 137 1.15 -9.28 2.30
N ALA A 138 1.70 -8.08 2.08
CA ALA A 138 2.54 -7.80 0.94
C ALA A 138 3.74 -8.76 0.83
N ASP A 139 3.92 -9.35 -0.33
CA ASP A 139 5.04 -10.24 -0.65
C ASP A 139 6.32 -9.47 -0.95
N MET A 140 6.18 -8.26 -1.47
CA MET A 140 7.27 -7.34 -1.75
C MET A 140 6.81 -5.90 -1.49
N TYR A 141 7.70 -5.09 -0.92
CA TYR A 141 7.52 -3.64 -0.84
C TYR A 141 8.23 -2.96 -2.00
N VAL A 142 7.60 -1.96 -2.59
CA VAL A 142 8.18 -1.13 -3.63
C VAL A 142 8.17 0.33 -3.18
N GLY A 143 9.34 0.89 -3.03
CA GLY A 143 9.54 2.27 -2.66
C GLY A 143 10.17 3.08 -3.81
N GLU A 144 10.32 4.37 -3.63
CA GLU A 144 10.93 5.29 -4.58
C GLU A 144 11.73 6.40 -3.86
N THR A 145 12.62 7.04 -4.58
CA THR A 145 13.62 7.97 -4.01
C THR A 145 13.20 9.45 -4.02
N THR A 146 11.89 9.76 -4.01
CA THR A 146 11.41 11.14 -4.05
C THR A 146 11.62 11.94 -2.77
N CYS A 147 11.90 11.27 -1.65
CA CYS A 147 12.08 11.90 -0.34
C CYS A 147 13.24 11.27 0.43
N ASP A 148 14.17 12.08 0.93
CA ASP A 148 15.33 11.59 1.71
C ASP A 148 14.95 10.87 3.01
N GLY A 149 13.88 11.28 3.68
CA GLY A 149 13.37 10.64 4.88
C GLY A 149 12.97 9.18 4.68
N LYS A 150 12.58 8.81 3.46
CA LYS A 150 12.20 7.44 3.12
C LYS A 150 13.36 6.47 3.11
N LYS A 151 14.60 6.91 2.85
CA LYS A 151 15.78 6.01 2.78
C LYS A 151 15.95 5.21 4.07
N LYS A 152 15.90 5.90 5.22
CA LYS A 152 16.01 5.22 6.53
C LYS A 152 14.80 4.32 6.82
N ALA A 153 13.61 4.79 6.47
CA ALA A 153 12.40 3.99 6.60
C ALA A 153 12.49 2.70 5.76
N TYR A 154 13.00 2.76 4.54
CA TYR A 154 13.17 1.60 3.68
C TYR A 154 14.17 0.58 4.23
N GLU A 155 15.25 1.00 4.87
CA GLU A 155 16.16 0.08 5.57
C GLU A 155 15.41 -0.73 6.63
N ILE A 156 14.59 -0.08 7.45
CA ILE A 156 13.80 -0.72 8.50
C ILE A 156 12.72 -1.63 7.89
N LEU A 157 11.98 -1.15 6.90
CA LEU A 157 10.89 -1.89 6.28
C LEU A 157 11.39 -3.12 5.50
N GLY A 158 12.59 -3.05 4.94
CA GLY A 158 13.19 -4.12 4.15
C GLY A 158 13.90 -5.23 4.96
N GLU A 159 13.90 -5.18 6.29
CA GLU A 159 14.56 -6.20 7.11
C GLU A 159 13.93 -7.59 6.96
N ASP A 160 12.60 -7.69 6.91
CA ASP A 160 11.87 -8.96 6.90
C ASP A 160 11.16 -9.26 5.58
N VAL A 161 10.96 -8.26 4.72
CA VAL A 161 10.21 -8.38 3.47
C VAL A 161 11.08 -7.89 2.31
N PRO A 162 11.13 -8.62 1.19
CA PRO A 162 11.83 -8.15 0.01
C PRO A 162 11.38 -6.73 -0.38
N MET A 163 12.35 -5.86 -0.63
CA MET A 163 12.09 -4.47 -0.98
C MET A 163 12.83 -4.08 -2.26
N TYR A 164 12.10 -3.47 -3.19
CA TYR A 164 12.65 -2.86 -4.39
C TYR A 164 12.51 -1.35 -4.31
N ILE A 165 13.59 -0.62 -4.55
CA ILE A 165 13.60 0.84 -4.53
C ILE A 165 13.83 1.36 -5.93
N MET A 166 12.87 2.10 -6.47
CA MET A 166 12.96 2.77 -7.76
C MET A 166 13.63 4.14 -7.61
N ASP A 167 14.61 4.40 -8.45
CA ASP A 167 15.31 5.67 -8.48
C ASP A 167 14.59 6.66 -9.41
N VAL A 168 13.87 7.61 -8.81
CA VAL A 168 13.10 8.63 -9.55
C VAL A 168 13.99 9.84 -9.82
N PRO A 169 14.18 10.24 -11.10
CA PRO A 169 14.95 11.44 -11.43
C PRO A 169 14.34 12.72 -10.84
N GLN A 170 15.21 13.62 -10.38
CA GLN A 170 14.80 14.90 -9.77
C GLN A 170 14.34 15.94 -10.81
N MET A 171 14.73 15.78 -12.08
CA MET A 171 14.48 16.73 -13.16
C MET A 171 13.77 16.04 -14.33
N LYS A 172 13.32 16.83 -15.30
CA LYS A 172 12.56 16.36 -16.48
C LYS A 172 13.32 16.61 -17.79
N ARG A 173 14.65 16.59 -17.77
CA ARG A 173 15.50 16.70 -18.96
C ARG A 173 15.40 15.40 -19.77
N GLU A 174 15.78 15.45 -21.02
CA GLU A 174 15.78 14.26 -21.89
C GLU A 174 16.53 13.06 -21.27
N LYS A 175 17.72 13.32 -20.73
CA LYS A 175 18.52 12.30 -20.02
C LYS A 175 17.83 11.72 -18.79
N ASP A 176 17.00 12.52 -18.11
CA ASP A 176 16.24 12.07 -16.94
C ASP A 176 15.08 11.17 -17.38
N ILE A 177 14.44 11.49 -18.49
CA ILE A 177 13.38 10.65 -19.09
C ILE A 177 13.94 9.30 -19.54
N LEU A 178 15.13 9.30 -20.16
CA LEU A 178 15.81 8.06 -20.58
C LEU A 178 16.17 7.22 -19.37
N LYS A 179 16.71 7.82 -18.32
CA LYS A 179 17.02 7.14 -17.05
C LYS A 179 15.76 6.52 -16.43
N TRP A 180 14.64 7.24 -16.43
CA TRP A 180 13.37 6.75 -15.92
C TRP A 180 12.83 5.57 -16.72
N LYS A 181 12.95 5.61 -18.05
CA LYS A 181 12.59 4.47 -18.91
C LYS A 181 13.40 3.22 -18.58
N GLU A 182 14.71 3.34 -18.37
CA GLU A 182 15.55 2.20 -17.98
C GLU A 182 15.18 1.67 -16.59
N GLU A 183 14.89 2.57 -15.64
CA GLU A 183 14.43 2.18 -14.31
C GLU A 183 13.10 1.37 -14.36
N ILE A 184 12.15 1.77 -15.20
CA ILE A 184 10.89 1.03 -15.40
C ILE A 184 11.17 -0.35 -16.02
N LYS A 185 12.10 -0.46 -16.97
CA LYS A 185 12.48 -1.74 -17.57
C LYS A 185 13.15 -2.68 -16.55
N ASP A 186 14.03 -2.16 -15.72
CA ASP A 186 14.69 -2.93 -14.66
C ASP A 186 13.65 -3.42 -13.62
N PHE A 187 12.71 -2.56 -13.26
CA PHE A 187 11.60 -2.92 -12.40
C PHE A 187 10.73 -4.02 -13.02
N ALA A 188 10.41 -3.91 -14.32
CA ALA A 188 9.64 -4.93 -15.02
C ALA A 188 10.34 -6.30 -14.98
N LYS A 189 11.65 -6.34 -15.19
CA LYS A 189 12.44 -7.58 -15.04
C LYS A 189 12.35 -8.16 -13.64
N LYS A 190 12.46 -7.31 -12.63
CA LYS A 190 12.34 -7.74 -11.22
C LYS A 190 10.96 -8.31 -10.93
N VAL A 191 9.91 -7.69 -11.44
CA VAL A 191 8.54 -8.17 -11.29
C VAL A 191 8.35 -9.51 -11.99
N GLU A 192 8.87 -9.69 -13.21
CA GLU A 192 8.85 -10.96 -13.91
C GLU A 192 9.55 -12.08 -13.12
N GLU A 193 10.75 -11.83 -12.62
CA GLU A 193 11.49 -12.77 -11.79
C GLU A 193 10.75 -13.16 -10.51
N PHE A 194 10.17 -12.17 -9.84
CA PHE A 194 9.48 -12.38 -8.57
C PHE A 194 8.14 -13.09 -8.72
N THR A 195 7.37 -12.78 -9.77
CA THR A 195 6.07 -13.40 -10.04
C THR A 195 6.18 -14.71 -10.79
N GLY A 196 7.27 -14.94 -11.53
CA GLY A 196 7.42 -16.05 -12.47
C GLY A 196 6.62 -15.87 -13.77
N ASN A 197 6.07 -14.67 -14.02
CA ASN A 197 5.22 -14.38 -15.17
C ASN A 197 5.91 -13.39 -16.12
N VAL A 198 5.86 -13.69 -17.42
CA VAL A 198 6.41 -12.80 -18.46
C VAL A 198 5.42 -11.69 -18.77
N ILE A 199 5.93 -10.45 -18.85
CA ILE A 199 5.17 -9.27 -19.26
C ILE A 199 5.23 -9.17 -20.78
N THR A 200 4.13 -9.52 -21.46
CA THR A 200 4.02 -9.34 -22.90
C THR A 200 3.49 -7.95 -23.24
N PRO A 201 3.74 -7.43 -24.46
CA PRO A 201 3.16 -6.16 -24.93
C PRO A 201 1.63 -6.12 -24.79
N GLU A 202 0.96 -7.22 -25.07
CA GLU A 202 -0.50 -7.36 -24.98
C GLU A 202 -0.98 -7.22 -23.53
N LYS A 203 -0.34 -7.91 -22.60
CA LYS A 203 -0.65 -7.83 -21.16
C LYS A 203 -0.39 -6.42 -20.60
N LEU A 204 0.69 -5.79 -21.04
CA LEU A 204 1.00 -4.42 -20.63
C LEU A 204 -0.05 -3.44 -21.17
N LYS A 205 -0.49 -3.58 -22.40
CA LYS A 205 -1.54 -2.76 -23.00
C LYS A 205 -2.86 -2.91 -22.26
N GLU A 206 -3.25 -4.13 -21.91
CA GLU A 206 -4.44 -4.40 -21.11
C GLU A 206 -4.32 -3.76 -19.70
N ALA A 207 -3.20 -3.90 -19.04
CA ALA A 207 -2.94 -3.28 -17.74
C ALA A 207 -3.03 -1.75 -17.79
N ILE A 208 -2.49 -1.11 -18.82
CA ILE A 208 -2.61 0.34 -19.06
C ILE A 208 -4.08 0.73 -19.20
N HIS A 209 -4.86 -0.04 -19.95
CA HIS A 209 -6.29 0.20 -20.10
C HIS A 209 -7.03 0.14 -18.75
N ILE A 210 -6.80 -0.90 -17.96
CA ILE A 210 -7.41 -1.07 -16.63
C ILE A 210 -7.08 0.10 -15.71
N VAL A 211 -5.81 0.50 -15.63
CA VAL A 211 -5.37 1.60 -14.77
C VAL A 211 -5.96 2.93 -15.25
N ASN A 212 -6.05 3.16 -16.55
CA ASN A 212 -6.67 4.37 -17.11
C ASN A 212 -8.18 4.43 -16.82
N GLU A 213 -8.89 3.31 -16.87
CA GLU A 213 -10.31 3.27 -16.46
C GLU A 213 -10.47 3.60 -14.97
N LYS A 214 -9.58 3.09 -14.12
CA LYS A 214 -9.55 3.48 -12.70
C LYS A 214 -9.34 4.98 -12.53
N ARG A 215 -8.38 5.57 -13.26
CA ARG A 215 -8.11 7.02 -13.21
C ARG A 215 -9.31 7.85 -13.64
N LYS A 216 -10.02 7.42 -14.70
CA LYS A 216 -11.26 8.08 -15.15
C LYS A 216 -12.37 8.00 -14.09
N ALA A 217 -12.50 6.87 -13.41
CA ALA A 217 -13.51 6.69 -12.38
C ALA A 217 -13.26 7.56 -11.13
N LEU A 218 -12.02 7.99 -10.91
CA LEU A 218 -11.62 8.85 -9.79
C LEU A 218 -11.63 10.35 -10.12
N ALA A 219 -11.68 10.72 -11.40
CA ALA A 219 -11.71 12.11 -11.88
C ALA A 219 -13.11 12.69 -11.90
#